data_b7af4bdd06336c18f8f3accec27541d7
#
_entry.id   b7af4bdd06336c18f8f3accec27541d7
#
_cell.length_a   1.000
_cell.length_b   1.000
_cell.length_c   1.000
_cell.angle_alpha   90.00
_cell.angle_beta   90.00
_cell.angle_gamma   90.00
#
_symmetry.space_group_name_H-M   'P 1'
#
loop_
_entity.id
_entity.type
_entity.pdbx_description
1 polymer ?
#
loop_
_entity_poly.entity_id
_entity_poly.type
_entity_poly.pdbx_seq_one_letter_code
_entity_poly.pdbx_strand_id
1 'polypeptide(L)'
;MKSYINESVLAQVETPMYIVEENLLRANLSLIRDVAQRADVEIILAFKAFALWKTFPIVREYINSTTASSLSEARLAYEEFGAPAHTFSPAYTDSEIGQIAKCSSHLSFNSLSQYERMREKARSANSQI
;
A
#
# COMPACT_ATOMS: atom_id res chain seq x y z
N MET A 1 26.04 1.83 -2.32
CA MET A 1 25.91 1.35 -0.91
C MET A 1 26.31 -0.13 -0.90
N LYS A 2 27.09 -0.59 0.09
CA LYS A 2 27.46 -2.02 0.15
C LYS A 2 26.36 -2.83 0.81
N SER A 3 26.05 -4.01 0.25
CA SER A 3 25.23 -5.03 0.92
C SER A 3 25.97 -5.55 2.16
N TYR A 4 25.21 -5.80 3.22
CA TYR A 4 25.72 -6.46 4.44
C TYR A 4 25.45 -7.96 4.44
N ILE A 5 24.75 -8.47 3.41
CA ILE A 5 24.52 -9.91 3.25
C ILE A 5 25.84 -10.56 2.83
N ASN A 6 26.35 -11.44 3.68
CA ASN A 6 27.55 -12.23 3.45
C ASN A 6 27.28 -13.71 3.75
N GLU A 7 28.27 -14.57 3.49
CA GLU A 7 28.13 -16.01 3.70
C GLU A 7 27.72 -16.39 5.13
N SER A 8 28.22 -15.66 6.13
CA SER A 8 27.88 -15.94 7.52
C SER A 8 26.43 -15.63 7.86
N VAL A 9 25.84 -14.61 7.24
CA VAL A 9 24.41 -14.29 7.35
C VAL A 9 23.57 -15.34 6.60
N LEU A 10 23.99 -15.69 5.39
CA LEU A 10 23.27 -16.68 4.58
C LEU A 10 23.25 -18.07 5.23
N ALA A 11 24.33 -18.43 5.94
CA ALA A 11 24.40 -19.72 6.66
C ALA A 11 23.42 -19.81 7.86
N GLN A 12 22.85 -18.70 8.32
CA GLN A 12 21.91 -18.65 9.45
C GLN A 12 20.44 -18.66 9.01
N VAL A 13 20.16 -18.62 7.71
CA VAL A 13 18.80 -18.55 7.21
C VAL A 13 18.38 -19.85 6.54
N GLU A 14 17.14 -20.27 6.82
CA GLU A 14 16.55 -21.41 6.14
C GLU A 14 15.95 -20.95 4.81
N THR A 15 16.20 -21.73 3.77
CA THR A 15 15.67 -21.48 2.42
C THR A 15 14.44 -22.31 2.13
N PRO A 16 13.48 -21.83 1.30
CA PRO A 16 13.48 -20.53 0.59
C PRO A 16 13.03 -19.37 1.47
N MET A 17 13.70 -18.19 1.36
CA MET A 17 13.27 -16.97 2.05
C MET A 17 13.63 -15.70 1.28
N TYR A 18 12.89 -14.62 1.53
CA TYR A 18 13.23 -13.27 1.09
C TYR A 18 13.99 -12.54 2.19
N ILE A 19 15.11 -11.92 1.85
CA ILE A 19 15.90 -11.12 2.77
C ILE A 19 15.82 -9.65 2.33
N VAL A 20 15.50 -8.76 3.26
CA VAL A 20 15.51 -7.31 3.04
C VAL A 20 16.58 -6.69 3.94
N GLU A 21 17.48 -5.92 3.33
CA GLU A 21 18.45 -5.13 4.07
C GLU A 21 17.84 -3.79 4.46
N GLU A 22 17.62 -3.58 5.75
CA GLU A 22 17.00 -2.37 6.28
C GLU A 22 17.71 -1.10 5.83
N ASN A 23 19.04 -1.08 5.85
CA ASN A 23 19.82 0.10 5.43
C ASN A 23 19.60 0.47 3.98
N LEU A 24 19.50 -0.52 3.08
CA LEU A 24 19.21 -0.30 1.65
C LEU A 24 17.77 0.16 1.46
N LEU A 25 16.82 -0.44 2.18
CA LEU A 25 15.43 -0.01 2.17
C LEU A 25 15.31 1.46 2.61
N ARG A 26 15.91 1.83 3.73
CA ARG A 26 15.92 3.21 4.24
C ARG A 26 16.56 4.20 3.26
N ALA A 27 17.63 3.81 2.62
CA ALA A 27 18.29 4.66 1.63
C ALA A 27 17.40 4.91 0.39
N ASN A 28 16.73 3.86 -0.10
CA ASN A 28 15.78 4.00 -1.21
C ASN A 28 14.58 4.87 -0.82
N LEU A 29 14.02 4.66 0.37
CA LEU A 29 12.90 5.44 0.88
C LEU A 29 13.29 6.91 1.10
N SER A 30 14.51 7.19 1.59
CA SER A 30 15.03 8.56 1.70
C SER A 30 15.10 9.26 0.34
N LEU A 31 15.56 8.55 -0.69
CA LEU A 31 15.60 9.09 -2.05
C LEU A 31 14.19 9.40 -2.58
N ILE A 32 13.24 8.48 -2.37
CA ILE A 32 11.84 8.68 -2.75
C ILE A 32 11.27 9.92 -2.07
N ARG A 33 11.50 10.08 -0.77
CA ARG A 33 11.04 11.25 -0.01
C ARG A 33 11.68 12.55 -0.50
N ASP A 34 12.99 12.57 -0.79
CA ASP A 34 13.67 13.74 -1.33
C ASP A 34 13.09 14.16 -2.68
N VAL A 35 12.82 13.19 -3.57
CA VAL A 35 12.18 13.47 -4.87
C VAL A 35 10.77 14.04 -4.67
N ALA A 36 9.96 13.45 -3.78
CA ALA A 36 8.62 13.92 -3.49
C ALA A 36 8.63 15.38 -3.00
N GLN A 37 9.52 15.68 -2.05
CA GLN A 37 9.67 17.03 -1.50
C GLN A 37 10.11 18.08 -2.55
N ARG A 38 11.09 17.72 -3.40
CA ARG A 38 11.57 18.65 -4.44
C ARG A 38 10.56 18.85 -5.57
N ALA A 39 9.73 17.85 -5.85
CA ALA A 39 8.70 17.94 -6.87
C ALA A 39 7.37 18.50 -6.35
N ASP A 40 7.25 18.71 -5.04
CA ASP A 40 6.01 19.10 -4.35
C ASP A 40 4.84 18.16 -4.69
N VAL A 41 5.09 16.85 -4.57
CA VAL A 41 4.10 15.80 -4.82
C VAL A 41 4.07 14.79 -3.67
N GLU A 42 2.92 14.13 -3.50
CA GLU A 42 2.81 12.97 -2.64
C GLU A 42 3.11 11.69 -3.44
N ILE A 43 4.03 10.88 -2.93
CA ILE A 43 4.29 9.54 -3.46
C ILE A 43 3.62 8.53 -2.55
N ILE A 44 2.78 7.66 -3.11
CA ILE A 44 2.04 6.64 -2.39
C ILE A 44 2.58 5.24 -2.71
N LEU A 45 2.62 4.36 -1.72
CA LEU A 45 3.10 2.99 -1.87
C LEU A 45 2.04 2.12 -2.56
N ALA A 46 2.40 1.53 -3.69
CA ALA A 46 1.55 0.55 -4.36
C ALA A 46 1.85 -0.87 -3.86
N PHE A 47 0.88 -1.52 -3.21
CA PHE A 47 1.08 -2.86 -2.65
C PHE A 47 1.37 -3.92 -3.70
N LYS A 48 0.84 -3.79 -4.90
CA LYS A 48 1.22 -4.67 -6.02
C LYS A 48 2.72 -4.60 -6.39
N ALA A 49 3.41 -3.53 -5.99
CA ALA A 49 4.86 -3.40 -6.18
C ALA A 49 5.63 -3.83 -4.94
N PHE A 50 5.12 -3.54 -3.75
CA PHE A 50 5.80 -3.89 -2.50
C PHE A 50 4.79 -3.99 -1.35
N ALA A 51 4.52 -5.20 -0.89
CA ALA A 51 3.56 -5.50 0.17
C ALA A 51 4.17 -6.30 1.34
N LEU A 52 5.47 -6.14 1.60
CA LEU A 52 6.14 -6.82 2.69
C LEU A 52 5.80 -6.13 4.03
N TRP A 53 4.66 -6.50 4.60
CA TRP A 53 4.03 -5.84 5.74
C TRP A 53 4.94 -5.72 6.98
N LYS A 54 5.86 -6.65 7.21
CA LYS A 54 6.87 -6.58 8.28
C LYS A 54 7.76 -5.34 8.19
N THR A 55 7.89 -4.73 7.02
CA THR A 55 8.69 -3.52 6.81
C THR A 55 7.87 -2.22 6.88
N PHE A 56 6.55 -2.29 7.01
CA PHE A 56 5.69 -1.11 7.04
C PHE A 56 6.04 -0.11 8.14
N PRO A 57 6.46 -0.50 9.35
CA PRO A 57 6.94 0.47 10.33
C PRO A 57 8.07 1.35 9.82
N ILE A 58 9.00 0.77 9.02
CA ILE A 58 10.10 1.51 8.39
C ILE A 58 9.58 2.39 7.24
N VAL A 59 8.74 1.82 6.38
CA VAL A 59 8.19 2.55 5.21
C VAL A 59 7.42 3.79 5.65
N ARG A 60 6.63 3.69 6.71
CA ARG A 60 5.83 4.79 7.26
C ARG A 60 6.62 6.00 7.75
N GLU A 61 7.90 5.85 8.02
CA GLU A 61 8.79 6.98 8.34
C GLU A 61 9.01 7.90 7.12
N TYR A 62 8.69 7.45 5.91
CA TYR A 62 8.99 8.12 4.64
C TYR A 62 7.76 8.33 3.75
N ILE A 63 6.83 7.40 3.76
CA ILE A 63 5.61 7.40 2.91
C ILE A 63 4.40 7.19 3.82
N ASN A 64 3.41 8.07 3.72
CA ASN A 64 2.26 8.06 4.62
C ASN A 64 0.99 7.43 4.01
N SER A 65 0.97 7.23 2.70
CA SER A 65 -0.22 6.80 1.97
C SER A 65 0.07 5.58 1.11
N THR A 66 -0.98 4.81 0.83
CA THR A 66 -0.89 3.59 0.04
C THR A 66 -1.95 3.55 -1.04
N THR A 67 -1.74 2.73 -2.08
CA THR A 67 -2.79 2.37 -3.03
C THR A 67 -3.05 0.88 -3.01
N ALA A 68 -4.34 0.52 -3.06
CA ALA A 68 -4.83 -0.84 -3.08
C ALA A 68 -5.58 -1.15 -4.38
N SER A 69 -5.52 -2.41 -4.82
CA SER A 69 -6.18 -2.88 -6.05
C SER A 69 -7.18 -4.01 -5.78
N SER A 70 -7.39 -4.37 -4.54
CA SER A 70 -8.31 -5.41 -4.10
C SER A 70 -8.77 -5.17 -2.66
N LEU A 71 -9.79 -5.92 -2.22
CA LEU A 71 -10.21 -5.91 -0.82
C LEU A 71 -9.06 -6.34 0.12
N SER A 72 -8.29 -7.35 -0.25
CA SER A 72 -7.16 -7.82 0.56
C SER A 72 -6.09 -6.76 0.74
N GLU A 73 -5.76 -6.02 -0.33
CA GLU A 73 -4.81 -4.90 -0.25
C GLU A 73 -5.39 -3.70 0.53
N ALA A 74 -6.67 -3.39 0.38
CA ALA A 74 -7.31 -2.32 1.16
C ALA A 74 -7.31 -2.65 2.66
N ARG A 75 -7.58 -3.90 3.02
CA ARG A 75 -7.47 -4.38 4.41
C ARG A 75 -6.02 -4.33 4.91
N LEU A 76 -5.06 -4.75 4.09
CA LEU A 76 -3.63 -4.67 4.42
C LEU A 76 -3.20 -3.23 4.73
N ALA A 77 -3.70 -2.25 3.95
CA ALA A 77 -3.49 -0.84 4.23
C ALA A 77 -4.05 -0.43 5.60
N TYR A 78 -5.29 -0.77 5.84
CA TYR A 78 -6.01 -0.35 7.03
C TYR A 78 -5.50 -1.05 8.30
N GLU A 79 -5.31 -2.38 8.23
CA GLU A 79 -4.98 -3.23 9.37
C GLU A 79 -3.48 -3.22 9.71
N GLU A 80 -2.59 -3.24 8.72
CA GLU A 80 -1.15 -3.41 8.92
C GLU A 80 -0.36 -2.14 8.62
N PHE A 81 -0.70 -1.40 7.55
CA PHE A 81 -0.06 -0.12 7.30
C PHE A 81 -0.62 0.98 8.23
N GLY A 82 -1.83 0.81 8.75
CA GLY A 82 -2.45 1.71 9.72
C GLY A 82 -2.99 3.01 9.12
N ALA A 83 -3.31 3.02 7.83
CA ALA A 83 -3.95 4.14 7.15
C ALA A 83 -4.87 3.62 6.02
N PRO A 84 -6.01 4.29 5.76
CA PRO A 84 -6.89 3.91 4.66
C PRO A 84 -6.20 4.15 3.30
N ALA A 85 -6.46 3.26 2.34
CA ALA A 85 -5.82 3.29 1.02
C ALA A 85 -6.53 4.20 0.03
N HIS A 86 -5.80 4.64 -1.00
CA HIS A 86 -6.39 5.05 -2.28
C HIS A 86 -6.66 3.79 -3.09
N THR A 87 -7.94 3.42 -3.24
CA THR A 87 -8.28 2.13 -3.86
C THR A 87 -8.79 2.31 -5.28
N PHE A 88 -8.19 1.57 -6.21
CA PHE A 88 -8.66 1.41 -7.58
C PHE A 88 -8.68 -0.07 -7.95
N SER A 89 -9.83 -0.53 -8.43
CA SER A 89 -9.96 -1.85 -9.06
C SER A 89 -10.73 -1.73 -10.38
N PRO A 90 -10.34 -2.46 -11.44
CA PRO A 90 -11.08 -2.48 -12.68
C PRO A 90 -12.54 -2.93 -12.52
N ALA A 91 -12.81 -3.79 -11.54
CA ALA A 91 -14.14 -4.24 -11.19
C ALA A 91 -14.31 -4.39 -9.68
N TYR A 92 -15.36 -3.81 -9.14
CA TYR A 92 -15.79 -4.03 -7.76
C TYR A 92 -17.01 -4.96 -7.75
N THR A 93 -17.07 -5.86 -6.76
CA THR A 93 -18.25 -6.70 -6.54
C THR A 93 -19.21 -6.04 -5.54
N ASP A 94 -20.49 -6.38 -5.64
CA ASP A 94 -21.52 -5.89 -4.71
C ASP A 94 -21.31 -6.36 -3.27
N SER A 95 -20.63 -7.48 -3.09
CA SER A 95 -20.30 -8.04 -1.77
C SER A 95 -19.11 -7.37 -1.11
N GLU A 96 -18.15 -6.84 -1.87
CA GLU A 96 -16.89 -6.31 -1.35
C GLU A 96 -16.86 -4.80 -1.20
N ILE A 97 -17.62 -4.06 -2.05
CA ILE A 97 -17.50 -2.60 -2.13
C ILE A 97 -17.69 -1.90 -0.78
N GLY A 98 -18.58 -2.39 0.07
CA GLY A 98 -18.78 -1.82 1.41
C GLY A 98 -17.57 -2.00 2.32
N GLN A 99 -16.90 -3.14 2.28
CA GLN A 99 -15.69 -3.38 3.06
C GLN A 99 -14.49 -2.60 2.49
N ILE A 100 -14.38 -2.55 1.16
CA ILE A 100 -13.36 -1.74 0.49
C ILE A 100 -13.50 -0.28 0.89
N ALA A 101 -14.71 0.27 0.86
CA ALA A 101 -14.98 1.66 1.24
C ALA A 101 -14.53 1.97 2.68
N LYS A 102 -14.79 1.06 3.62
CA LYS A 102 -14.34 1.22 5.03
C LYS A 102 -12.83 1.30 5.18
N CYS A 103 -12.09 0.63 4.31
CA CYS A 103 -10.63 0.58 4.34
C CYS A 103 -9.98 1.61 3.39
N SER A 104 -10.78 2.48 2.76
CA SER A 104 -10.29 3.42 1.74
C SER A 104 -10.52 4.87 2.17
N SER A 105 -9.58 5.74 1.81
CA SER A 105 -9.72 7.20 1.84
C SER A 105 -10.26 7.74 0.52
N HIS A 106 -9.97 7.05 -0.57
CA HIS A 106 -10.42 7.39 -1.92
C HIS A 106 -10.79 6.12 -2.67
N LEU A 107 -11.88 6.19 -3.45
CA LEU A 107 -12.28 5.15 -4.39
C LEU A 107 -12.29 5.69 -5.81
N SER A 108 -11.51 5.06 -6.68
CA SER A 108 -11.56 5.32 -8.12
C SER A 108 -12.36 4.24 -8.80
N PHE A 109 -13.31 4.66 -9.65
CA PHE A 109 -14.15 3.78 -10.43
C PHE A 109 -13.68 3.73 -11.89
N ASN A 110 -13.78 2.56 -12.50
CA ASN A 110 -13.32 2.34 -13.87
C ASN A 110 -14.31 2.88 -14.94
N SER A 111 -15.55 3.16 -14.55
CA SER A 111 -16.57 3.72 -15.43
C SER A 111 -17.67 4.45 -14.65
N LEU A 112 -18.41 5.32 -15.34
CA LEU A 112 -19.58 6.01 -14.77
C LEU A 112 -20.64 5.01 -14.34
N SER A 113 -20.91 3.97 -15.13
CA SER A 113 -21.90 2.94 -14.80
C SER A 113 -21.52 2.16 -13.54
N GLN A 114 -20.23 1.87 -13.34
CA GLN A 114 -19.74 1.27 -12.10
C GLN A 114 -19.94 2.21 -10.91
N TYR A 115 -19.61 3.49 -11.07
CA TYR A 115 -19.81 4.50 -10.04
C TYR A 115 -21.31 4.62 -9.67
N GLU A 116 -22.19 4.78 -10.65
CA GLU A 116 -23.62 4.89 -10.40
C GLU A 116 -24.21 3.68 -9.65
N ARG A 117 -23.76 2.49 -9.99
CA ARG A 117 -24.19 1.26 -9.32
C ARG A 117 -23.67 1.12 -7.88
N MET A 118 -22.46 1.59 -7.60
CA MET A 118 -21.75 1.28 -6.36
C MET A 118 -21.72 2.42 -5.34
N ARG A 119 -21.92 3.67 -5.78
CA ARG A 119 -21.72 4.87 -4.94
C ARG A 119 -22.52 4.87 -3.65
N GLU A 120 -23.81 4.50 -3.71
CA GLU A 120 -24.67 4.52 -2.54
C GLU A 120 -24.21 3.51 -1.48
N LYS A 121 -23.80 2.33 -1.94
CA LYS A 121 -23.29 1.28 -1.07
C LYS A 121 -21.94 1.64 -0.45
N ALA A 122 -21.06 2.27 -1.22
CA ALA A 122 -19.78 2.78 -0.72
C ALA A 122 -20.00 3.88 0.32
N ARG A 123 -20.83 4.88 0.04
CA ARG A 123 -21.17 5.98 0.95
C ARG A 123 -21.88 5.52 2.23
N SER A 124 -22.74 4.53 2.14
CA SER A 124 -23.38 3.93 3.32
C SER A 124 -22.38 3.27 4.28
N ALA A 125 -21.26 2.76 3.73
CA ALA A 125 -20.21 2.13 4.51
C ALA A 125 -19.15 3.13 5.01
N ASN A 126 -18.90 4.21 4.27
CA ASN A 126 -17.99 5.29 4.63
C ASN A 126 -18.48 6.61 4.02
N SER A 127 -19.02 7.48 4.85
CA SER A 127 -19.62 8.76 4.44
C SER A 127 -18.62 9.81 3.94
N GLN A 128 -17.32 9.56 4.12
CA GLN A 128 -16.25 10.48 3.70
C GLN A 128 -15.78 10.25 2.26
N ILE A 129 -16.27 9.19 1.61
CA ILE A 129 -15.94 8.82 0.23
C ILE A 129 -16.95 9.40 -0.75
#